data_a541aa21d734cafc8c0d73b2aec373c0
#
_entry.id   a541aa21d734cafc8c0d73b2aec373c0
#
_cell.length_a   1.000
_cell.length_b   1.000
_cell.length_c   1.000
_cell.angle_alpha   90.00
_cell.angle_beta   90.00
_cell.angle_gamma   90.00
#
_symmetry.space_group_name_H-M   'P 1'
#
loop_
_entity.id
_entity.type
_entity.pdbx_description
1 polymer ?
#
loop_
_entity_poly.entity_id
_entity_poly.type
_entity_poly.pdbx_seq_one_letter_code
_entity_poly.pdbx_strand_id
1 'polypeptide(L)'
;GMDNIGPLTFNASRFFVGFLTVLPIALILERGKIKLEINSNRKLFFKYLILMGISLFLGTYLQQAALQYTNIANAAFFTVFYVPLVPILLFFIYSTKVHWSIWPSIGLCIIGVYLLSDFSNSEIMIGDALVILCSLFWALHIIFAGKFMEKFNIPIFYAALQAALVFTLSIFFATFLEEIVITKILMEYSSILYAGVLSGGIAFTLQMFAQKNIEETPAAIIYSLEGVFATIAGW
;
A
#
# COMPACT_ATOMS: atom_id res chain seq x y z
N GLY A 1 15.22 0.41 9.16
CA GLY A 1 14.10 0.46 10.09
C GLY A 1 13.58 -0.89 10.54
N MET A 2 14.28 -2.00 10.26
CA MET A 2 13.93 -3.35 10.76
C MET A 2 15.18 -4.07 11.29
N ASP A 3 16.17 -3.31 11.74
CA ASP A 3 17.41 -3.90 12.24
C ASP A 3 17.24 -4.55 13.62
N ASN A 4 16.26 -4.05 14.39
CA ASN A 4 16.01 -4.47 15.75
C ASN A 4 14.63 -5.13 15.98
N ILE A 5 13.70 -5.00 15.05
CA ILE A 5 12.31 -5.49 15.17
C ILE A 5 11.86 -6.22 13.92
N GLY A 6 10.92 -7.14 14.09
CA GLY A 6 10.36 -7.91 12.97
C GLY A 6 9.44 -7.08 12.07
N PRO A 7 9.16 -7.59 10.86
CA PRO A 7 8.35 -6.90 9.85
C PRO A 7 6.91 -6.60 10.31
N LEU A 8 6.27 -7.47 11.09
CA LEU A 8 4.93 -7.24 11.62
C LEU A 8 4.92 -6.17 12.71
N THR A 9 5.91 -6.19 13.61
CA THR A 9 6.07 -5.18 14.67
C THR A 9 6.36 -3.80 14.06
N PHE A 10 7.23 -3.73 13.06
CA PHE A 10 7.48 -2.49 12.31
C PHE A 10 6.21 -1.98 11.61
N ASN A 11 5.51 -2.89 10.92
CA ASN A 11 4.27 -2.57 10.21
C ASN A 11 3.18 -2.07 11.17
N ALA A 12 2.98 -2.75 12.31
CA ALA A 12 2.06 -2.30 13.36
C ALA A 12 2.41 -0.90 13.86
N SER A 13 3.67 -0.67 14.21
CA SER A 13 4.13 0.61 14.78
C SER A 13 3.92 1.77 13.81
N ARG A 14 4.32 1.63 12.54
CA ARG A 14 4.17 2.70 11.54
C ARG A 14 2.71 2.98 11.19
N PHE A 15 1.85 1.96 11.09
CA PHE A 15 0.43 2.18 10.80
C PHE A 15 -0.34 2.71 12.01
N PHE A 16 0.09 2.40 13.24
CA PHE A 16 -0.43 3.07 14.44
C PHE A 16 -0.13 4.56 14.43
N VAL A 17 1.10 4.96 14.12
CA VAL A 17 1.48 6.36 13.96
C VAL A 17 0.68 7.03 12.83
N GLY A 18 0.54 6.36 11.67
CA GLY A 18 -0.28 6.84 10.57
C GLY A 18 -1.73 7.06 10.96
N PHE A 19 -2.34 6.11 11.68
CA PHE A 19 -3.69 6.22 12.22
C PHE A 19 -3.84 7.44 13.14
N LEU A 20 -2.93 7.60 14.11
CA LEU A 20 -2.95 8.73 15.04
C LEU A 20 -2.75 10.09 14.34
N THR A 21 -2.01 10.11 13.24
CA THR A 21 -1.78 11.32 12.45
C THR A 21 -3.03 11.72 11.65
N VAL A 22 -3.68 10.74 11.02
CA VAL A 22 -4.77 11.00 10.05
C VAL A 22 -6.13 11.11 10.71
N LEU A 23 -6.41 10.33 11.77
CA LEU A 23 -7.72 10.30 12.41
C LEU A 23 -8.19 11.66 12.93
N PRO A 24 -7.38 12.46 13.67
CA PRO A 24 -7.81 13.78 14.13
C PRO A 24 -8.19 14.71 12.95
N ILE A 25 -7.41 14.67 11.86
CA ILE A 25 -7.66 15.46 10.66
C ILE A 25 -8.99 15.04 10.02
N ALA A 26 -9.24 13.74 9.91
CA ALA A 26 -10.50 13.21 9.38
C ALA A 26 -11.71 13.65 10.23
N LEU A 27 -11.59 13.57 11.56
CA LEU A 27 -12.66 13.96 12.48
C LEU A 27 -12.94 15.48 12.47
N ILE A 28 -11.97 16.31 12.09
CA ILE A 28 -12.17 17.75 11.93
C ILE A 28 -12.79 18.06 10.57
N LEU A 29 -12.22 17.52 9.48
CA LEU A 29 -12.57 17.91 8.12
C LEU A 29 -13.78 17.16 7.56
N GLU A 30 -14.02 15.91 7.97
CA GLU A 30 -15.06 15.04 7.40
C GLU A 30 -16.19 14.68 8.39
N ARG A 31 -16.15 15.18 9.63
CA ARG A 31 -17.10 14.85 10.71
C ARG A 31 -18.57 14.84 10.27
N GLY A 32 -18.98 15.86 9.51
CA GLY A 32 -20.36 15.99 9.03
C GLY A 32 -20.78 14.95 8.00
N LYS A 33 -19.81 14.34 7.29
CA LYS A 33 -20.05 13.38 6.20
C LYS A 33 -19.95 11.93 6.67
N ILE A 34 -19.09 11.62 7.64
CA ILE A 34 -18.77 10.26 8.06
C ILE A 34 -20.02 9.41 8.33
N LYS A 35 -20.93 9.90 9.19
CA LYS A 35 -22.14 9.17 9.53
C LYS A 35 -23.10 8.98 8.36
N LEU A 36 -23.20 9.97 7.49
CA LEU A 36 -24.05 9.94 6.30
C LEU A 36 -23.52 8.91 5.30
N GLU A 37 -22.22 8.96 5.01
CA GLU A 37 -21.57 8.05 4.06
C GLU A 37 -21.60 6.59 4.55
N ILE A 38 -21.30 6.31 5.82
CA ILE A 38 -21.41 4.97 6.38
C ILE A 38 -22.84 4.44 6.28
N ASN A 39 -23.83 5.26 6.60
CA ASN A 39 -25.23 4.84 6.59
C ASN A 39 -25.83 4.75 5.17
N SER A 40 -25.25 5.40 4.16
CA SER A 40 -25.71 5.34 2.78
C SER A 40 -25.71 3.91 2.22
N ASN A 41 -24.67 3.14 2.51
CA ASN A 41 -24.61 1.72 2.21
C ASN A 41 -23.61 0.99 3.15
N ARG A 42 -24.06 0.74 4.37
CA ARG A 42 -23.22 0.17 5.44
C ARG A 42 -22.57 -1.17 5.04
N LYS A 43 -23.31 -2.05 4.35
CA LYS A 43 -22.79 -3.37 3.92
C LYS A 43 -21.64 -3.21 2.93
N LEU A 44 -21.79 -2.32 1.97
CA LEU A 44 -20.77 -2.05 0.94
C LEU A 44 -19.57 -1.34 1.54
N PHE A 45 -19.77 -0.40 2.47
CA PHE A 45 -18.73 0.30 3.20
C PHE A 45 -17.78 -0.68 3.90
N PHE A 46 -18.33 -1.57 4.75
CA PHE A 46 -17.52 -2.55 5.47
C PHE A 46 -16.91 -3.60 4.54
N LYS A 47 -17.60 -4.00 3.48
CA LYS A 47 -17.04 -4.91 2.47
C LYS A 47 -15.74 -4.34 1.89
N TYR A 48 -15.76 -3.12 1.37
CA TYR A 48 -14.57 -2.52 0.78
C TYR A 48 -13.50 -2.18 1.81
N LEU A 49 -13.88 -1.75 3.00
CA LEU A 49 -12.93 -1.51 4.09
C LEU A 49 -12.13 -2.78 4.42
N ILE A 50 -12.80 -3.91 4.57
CA ILE A 50 -12.14 -5.19 4.88
C ILE A 50 -11.28 -5.65 3.71
N LEU A 51 -11.80 -5.64 2.49
CA LEU A 51 -11.07 -6.09 1.30
C LEU A 51 -9.79 -5.25 1.09
N MET A 52 -9.92 -3.93 1.16
CA MET A 52 -8.79 -3.02 1.02
C MET A 52 -7.79 -3.18 2.17
N GLY A 53 -8.28 -3.22 3.42
CA GLY A 53 -7.41 -3.33 4.58
C GLY A 53 -6.63 -4.64 4.63
N ILE A 54 -7.26 -5.78 4.27
CA ILE A 54 -6.57 -7.07 4.16
C ILE A 54 -5.54 -7.02 3.02
N SER A 55 -5.91 -6.46 1.86
CA SER A 55 -4.98 -6.33 0.74
C SER A 55 -3.78 -5.46 1.10
N LEU A 56 -3.99 -4.32 1.78
CA LEU A 56 -2.92 -3.46 2.25
C LEU A 56 -2.04 -4.15 3.29
N PHE A 57 -2.65 -4.86 4.25
CA PHE A 57 -1.90 -5.62 5.26
C PHE A 57 -0.99 -6.67 4.61
N LEU A 58 -1.54 -7.49 3.72
CA LEU A 58 -0.77 -8.55 3.04
C LEU A 58 0.29 -7.95 2.12
N GLY A 59 -0.03 -6.92 1.36
CA GLY A 59 0.92 -6.21 0.51
C GLY A 59 2.10 -5.66 1.31
N THR A 60 1.83 -4.90 2.37
CA THR A 60 2.87 -4.29 3.19
C THR A 60 3.66 -5.31 4.02
N TYR A 61 3.02 -6.34 4.54
CA TYR A 61 3.70 -7.40 5.29
C TYR A 61 4.64 -8.22 4.41
N LEU A 62 4.13 -8.71 3.27
CA LEU A 62 4.93 -9.50 2.33
C LEU A 62 6.12 -8.71 1.78
N GLN A 63 5.92 -7.41 1.50
CA GLN A 63 7.00 -6.52 1.06
C GLN A 63 8.09 -6.38 2.13
N GLN A 64 7.70 -6.14 3.38
CA GLN A 64 8.66 -6.03 4.48
C GLN A 64 9.38 -7.36 4.76
N ALA A 65 8.65 -8.47 4.73
CA ALA A 65 9.23 -9.80 4.92
C ALA A 65 10.20 -10.16 3.77
N ALA A 66 9.84 -9.84 2.53
CA ALA A 66 10.66 -10.10 1.36
C ALA A 66 12.02 -9.41 1.42
N LEU A 67 12.10 -8.19 1.95
CA LEU A 67 13.35 -7.43 2.09
C LEU A 67 14.42 -8.12 2.97
N GLN A 68 14.03 -9.13 3.73
CA GLN A 68 14.98 -9.98 4.47
C GLN A 68 15.66 -11.04 3.58
N TYR A 69 15.09 -11.33 2.40
CA TYR A 69 15.45 -12.44 1.51
C TYR A 69 15.71 -12.00 0.06
N THR A 70 15.65 -10.71 -0.23
CA THR A 70 15.98 -10.14 -1.54
C THR A 70 16.64 -8.77 -1.37
N ASN A 71 17.28 -8.28 -2.44
CA ASN A 71 17.83 -6.93 -2.45
C ASN A 71 16.77 -5.88 -2.82
N ILE A 72 17.07 -4.61 -2.51
CA ILE A 72 16.15 -3.49 -2.74
C ILE A 72 15.83 -3.31 -4.24
N ALA A 73 16.80 -3.57 -5.13
CA ALA A 73 16.61 -3.43 -6.58
C ALA A 73 15.59 -4.45 -7.11
N ASN A 74 15.73 -5.72 -6.72
CA ASN A 74 14.77 -6.76 -7.06
C ASN A 74 13.38 -6.46 -6.48
N ALA A 75 13.33 -6.08 -5.20
CA ALA A 75 12.06 -5.72 -4.55
C ALA A 75 11.36 -4.58 -5.28
N ALA A 76 12.07 -3.52 -5.66
CA ALA A 76 11.51 -2.41 -6.43
C ALA A 76 11.00 -2.86 -7.80
N PHE A 77 11.78 -3.66 -8.53
CA PHE A 77 11.41 -4.16 -9.85
C PHE A 77 10.16 -5.05 -9.81
N PHE A 78 10.15 -6.08 -8.96
CA PHE A 78 9.04 -7.02 -8.90
C PHE A 78 7.77 -6.40 -8.29
N THR A 79 7.88 -5.40 -7.43
CA THR A 79 6.70 -4.69 -6.91
C THR A 79 5.90 -4.05 -8.05
N VAL A 80 6.56 -3.50 -9.08
CA VAL A 80 5.89 -2.83 -10.21
C VAL A 80 4.98 -3.76 -11.02
N PHE A 81 5.06 -5.06 -10.82
CA PHE A 81 4.12 -6.00 -11.44
C PHE A 81 2.66 -5.76 -11.04
N TYR A 82 2.38 -4.98 -9.98
CA TYR A 82 1.01 -4.53 -9.72
C TYR A 82 0.43 -3.71 -10.89
N VAL A 83 1.25 -3.03 -11.68
CA VAL A 83 0.79 -2.18 -12.79
C VAL A 83 0.06 -2.98 -13.88
N PRO A 84 0.61 -4.06 -14.47
CA PRO A 84 -0.15 -4.91 -15.37
C PRO A 84 -1.24 -5.73 -14.67
N LEU A 85 -1.08 -6.06 -13.39
CA LEU A 85 -2.07 -6.84 -12.64
C LEU A 85 -3.37 -6.06 -12.42
N VAL A 86 -3.33 -4.74 -12.22
CA VAL A 86 -4.54 -3.93 -12.02
C VAL A 86 -5.53 -4.08 -13.19
N PRO A 87 -5.20 -3.80 -14.46
CA PRO A 87 -6.16 -3.96 -15.55
C PRO A 87 -6.58 -5.42 -15.78
N ILE A 88 -5.69 -6.39 -15.57
CA ILE A 88 -6.01 -7.82 -15.67
C ILE A 88 -7.06 -8.19 -14.61
N LEU A 89 -6.86 -7.82 -13.35
CA LEU A 89 -7.81 -8.11 -12.27
C LEU A 89 -9.13 -7.36 -12.43
N LEU A 90 -9.11 -6.11 -12.91
CA LEU A 90 -10.33 -5.35 -13.23
C LEU A 90 -11.15 -6.06 -14.30
N PHE A 91 -10.52 -6.62 -15.32
CA PHE A 91 -11.22 -7.41 -16.32
C PHE A 91 -11.85 -8.66 -15.72
N PHE A 92 -11.13 -9.44 -14.93
CA PHE A 92 -11.66 -10.69 -14.36
C PHE A 92 -12.69 -10.47 -13.24
N ILE A 93 -12.52 -9.47 -12.38
CA ILE A 93 -13.38 -9.26 -11.21
C ILE A 93 -14.61 -8.40 -11.55
N TYR A 94 -14.44 -7.39 -12.40
CA TYR A 94 -15.47 -6.40 -12.69
C TYR A 94 -15.90 -6.36 -14.18
N SER A 95 -15.31 -7.22 -15.04
CA SER A 95 -15.55 -7.24 -16.48
C SER A 95 -15.28 -5.89 -17.17
N THR A 96 -14.40 -5.07 -16.58
CA THR A 96 -14.06 -3.75 -17.09
C THR A 96 -13.12 -3.90 -18.28
N LYS A 97 -13.51 -3.33 -19.44
CA LYS A 97 -12.65 -3.30 -20.63
C LYS A 97 -11.62 -2.18 -20.48
N VAL A 98 -10.35 -2.56 -20.55
CA VAL A 98 -9.24 -1.61 -20.50
C VAL A 98 -8.93 -1.14 -21.92
N HIS A 99 -8.76 0.19 -22.08
CA HIS A 99 -8.43 0.76 -23.39
C HIS A 99 -7.06 0.25 -23.85
N TRP A 100 -6.94 -0.07 -25.16
CA TRP A 100 -5.73 -0.68 -25.71
C TRP A 100 -4.45 0.15 -25.51
N SER A 101 -4.55 1.49 -25.46
CA SER A 101 -3.41 2.39 -25.26
C SER A 101 -2.72 2.24 -23.89
N ILE A 102 -3.36 1.60 -22.93
CA ILE A 102 -2.80 1.33 -21.59
C ILE A 102 -1.64 0.31 -21.69
N TRP A 103 -1.73 -0.67 -22.58
CA TRP A 103 -0.73 -1.74 -22.65
C TRP A 103 0.68 -1.26 -23.06
N PRO A 104 0.85 -0.37 -24.05
CA PRO A 104 2.14 0.25 -24.32
C PRO A 104 2.69 1.05 -23.12
N SER A 105 1.83 1.77 -22.39
CA SER A 105 2.24 2.53 -21.20
C SER A 105 2.75 1.61 -20.07
N ILE A 106 2.08 0.46 -19.87
CA ILE A 106 2.54 -0.59 -18.93
C ILE A 106 3.90 -1.13 -19.36
N GLY A 107 4.08 -1.44 -20.66
CA GLY A 107 5.35 -1.91 -21.20
C GLY A 107 6.49 -0.92 -20.95
N LEU A 108 6.27 0.36 -21.23
CA LEU A 108 7.25 1.43 -20.96
C LEU A 108 7.57 1.56 -19.47
N CYS A 109 6.56 1.42 -18.60
CA CYS A 109 6.73 1.46 -17.16
C CYS A 109 7.65 0.32 -16.68
N ILE A 110 7.40 -0.91 -17.11
CA ILE A 110 8.22 -2.08 -16.75
C ILE A 110 9.66 -1.91 -17.26
N ILE A 111 9.84 -1.46 -18.51
CA ILE A 111 11.17 -1.19 -19.08
C ILE A 111 11.88 -0.10 -18.26
N GLY A 112 11.20 0.99 -17.92
CA GLY A 112 11.77 2.08 -17.14
C GLY A 112 12.27 1.61 -15.78
N VAL A 113 11.47 0.83 -15.05
CA VAL A 113 11.87 0.29 -13.74
C VAL A 113 12.98 -0.75 -13.87
N TYR A 114 12.96 -1.58 -14.92
CA TYR A 114 14.05 -2.51 -15.22
C TYR A 114 15.39 -1.78 -15.38
N LEU A 115 15.40 -0.68 -16.12
CA LEU A 115 16.62 0.13 -16.33
C LEU A 115 17.10 0.83 -15.06
N LEU A 116 16.17 1.22 -14.17
CA LEU A 116 16.50 1.90 -12.91
C LEU A 116 16.99 0.94 -11.83
N SER A 117 16.51 -0.29 -11.81
CA SER A 117 16.75 -1.23 -10.71
C SER A 117 18.09 -1.96 -10.76
N ASP A 118 18.93 -1.71 -11.78
CA ASP A 118 20.19 -2.46 -12.01
C ASP A 118 20.05 -4.00 -11.90
N PHE A 119 18.84 -4.47 -12.30
CA PHE A 119 18.43 -5.86 -12.17
C PHE A 119 19.35 -6.82 -12.93
N SER A 120 20.03 -6.34 -13.98
CA SER A 120 20.95 -7.14 -14.78
C SER A 120 22.12 -7.75 -13.99
N ASN A 121 22.49 -7.13 -12.88
CA ASN A 121 23.57 -7.58 -11.98
C ASN A 121 23.06 -8.36 -10.75
N SER A 122 21.75 -8.60 -10.65
CA SER A 122 21.12 -9.22 -9.50
C SER A 122 20.77 -10.69 -9.77
N GLU A 123 21.09 -11.57 -8.84
CA GLU A 123 20.61 -12.95 -8.85
C GLU A 123 19.14 -13.02 -8.39
N ILE A 124 18.39 -13.98 -8.93
CA ILE A 124 17.02 -14.25 -8.48
C ILE A 124 17.07 -14.90 -7.09
N MET A 125 16.38 -14.29 -6.14
CA MET A 125 16.39 -14.69 -4.72
C MET A 125 15.01 -15.23 -4.31
N ILE A 126 14.96 -16.01 -3.22
CA ILE A 126 13.69 -16.55 -2.68
C ILE A 126 12.71 -15.42 -2.32
N GLY A 127 13.23 -14.27 -1.85
CA GLY A 127 12.42 -13.09 -1.53
C GLY A 127 11.67 -12.52 -2.74
N ASP A 128 12.17 -12.73 -3.96
CA ASP A 128 11.54 -12.21 -5.19
C ASP A 128 10.14 -12.81 -5.41
N ALA A 129 9.93 -14.09 -5.06
CA ALA A 129 8.62 -14.72 -5.11
C ALA A 129 7.63 -14.06 -4.13
N LEU A 130 8.09 -13.65 -2.95
CA LEU A 130 7.28 -12.91 -1.98
C LEU A 130 6.91 -11.53 -2.50
N VAL A 131 7.82 -10.84 -3.22
CA VAL A 131 7.53 -9.54 -3.83
C VAL A 131 6.53 -9.67 -4.97
N ILE A 132 6.63 -10.71 -5.81
CA ILE A 132 5.64 -10.96 -6.85
C ILE A 132 4.26 -11.23 -6.24
N LEU A 133 4.17 -12.02 -5.17
CA LEU A 133 2.92 -12.21 -4.43
C LEU A 133 2.42 -10.90 -3.80
N CYS A 134 3.32 -10.09 -3.25
CA CYS A 134 3.04 -8.77 -2.72
C CYS A 134 2.41 -7.86 -3.78
N SER A 135 2.92 -7.86 -5.03
CA SER A 135 2.39 -7.03 -6.11
C SER A 135 0.93 -7.34 -6.44
N LEU A 136 0.48 -8.59 -6.28
CA LEU A 136 -0.93 -8.97 -6.39
C LEU A 136 -1.79 -8.25 -5.35
N PHE A 137 -1.34 -8.20 -4.08
CA PHE A 137 -2.09 -7.54 -3.03
C PHE A 137 -2.06 -6.02 -3.16
N TRP A 138 -0.98 -5.43 -3.68
CA TRP A 138 -0.95 -4.02 -4.05
C TRP A 138 -1.96 -3.69 -5.17
N ALA A 139 -2.04 -4.53 -6.21
CA ALA A 139 -3.05 -4.36 -7.25
C ALA A 139 -4.47 -4.42 -6.70
N LEU A 140 -4.77 -5.40 -5.84
CA LEU A 140 -6.08 -5.52 -5.18
C LEU A 140 -6.38 -4.32 -4.29
N HIS A 141 -5.40 -3.82 -3.54
CA HIS A 141 -5.55 -2.61 -2.72
C HIS A 141 -5.94 -1.40 -3.58
N ILE A 142 -5.23 -1.15 -4.69
CA ILE A 142 -5.52 -0.06 -5.62
C ILE A 142 -6.95 -0.18 -6.16
N ILE A 143 -7.37 -1.38 -6.59
CA ILE A 143 -8.71 -1.63 -7.12
C ILE A 143 -9.78 -1.36 -6.06
N PHE A 144 -9.63 -1.93 -4.85
CA PHE A 144 -10.65 -1.76 -3.82
C PHE A 144 -10.72 -0.34 -3.26
N ALA A 145 -9.58 0.36 -3.21
CA ALA A 145 -9.53 1.77 -2.84
C ALA A 145 -10.26 2.65 -3.88
N GLY A 146 -10.02 2.43 -5.18
CA GLY A 146 -10.74 3.11 -6.26
C GLY A 146 -12.24 2.85 -6.20
N LYS A 147 -12.64 1.58 -6.09
CA LYS A 147 -14.07 1.20 -5.98
C LYS A 147 -14.75 1.75 -4.72
N PHE A 148 -14.04 1.93 -3.63
CA PHE A 148 -14.55 2.64 -2.47
C PHE A 148 -14.74 4.14 -2.77
N MET A 149 -13.72 4.78 -3.35
CA MET A 149 -13.77 6.22 -3.65
C MET A 149 -14.83 6.59 -4.69
N GLU A 150 -15.22 5.67 -5.59
CA GLU A 150 -16.37 5.84 -6.49
C GLU A 150 -17.71 5.96 -5.73
N LYS A 151 -17.84 5.37 -4.55
CA LYS A 151 -19.10 5.24 -3.80
C LYS A 151 -19.21 6.14 -2.60
N PHE A 152 -18.07 6.47 -1.97
CA PHE A 152 -18.02 7.18 -0.69
C PHE A 152 -17.06 8.38 -0.77
N ASN A 153 -17.45 9.51 -0.17
CA ASN A 153 -16.70 10.77 -0.24
C ASN A 153 -16.08 11.17 1.10
N ILE A 154 -15.32 10.25 1.70
CA ILE A 154 -14.61 10.43 2.98
C ILE A 154 -13.18 9.89 2.89
N PRO A 155 -12.33 10.42 2.00
CA PRO A 155 -11.01 9.89 1.73
C PRO A 155 -10.08 9.88 2.95
N ILE A 156 -10.12 10.93 3.79
CA ILE A 156 -9.25 11.04 4.97
C ILE A 156 -9.66 10.03 6.04
N PHE A 157 -10.96 9.93 6.31
CA PHE A 157 -11.45 8.98 7.31
C PHE A 157 -11.19 7.54 6.87
N TYR A 158 -11.34 7.26 5.58
CA TYR A 158 -11.06 5.93 5.06
C TYR A 158 -9.56 5.58 5.11
N ALA A 159 -8.67 6.55 4.85
CA ALA A 159 -7.24 6.38 5.05
C ALA A 159 -6.89 6.07 6.53
N ALA A 160 -7.55 6.74 7.48
CA ALA A 160 -7.39 6.43 8.90
C ALA A 160 -7.89 5.01 9.24
N LEU A 161 -9.06 4.59 8.73
CA LEU A 161 -9.60 3.26 8.99
C LEU A 161 -8.74 2.15 8.41
N GLN A 162 -8.19 2.32 7.20
CA GLN A 162 -7.27 1.33 6.65
C GLN A 162 -6.00 1.20 7.50
N ALA A 163 -5.45 2.33 7.97
CA ALA A 163 -4.29 2.31 8.85
C ALA A 163 -4.59 1.60 10.18
N ALA A 164 -5.77 1.86 10.79
CA ALA A 164 -6.22 1.15 11.99
C ALA A 164 -6.36 -0.36 11.76
N LEU A 165 -6.88 -0.77 10.59
CA LEU A 165 -7.08 -2.17 10.27
C LEU A 165 -5.74 -2.89 10.04
N VAL A 166 -4.81 -2.27 9.30
CA VAL A 166 -3.46 -2.81 9.12
C VAL A 166 -2.72 -2.89 10.45
N PHE A 167 -2.80 -1.85 11.29
CA PHE A 167 -2.25 -1.89 12.66
C PHE A 167 -2.79 -3.09 13.45
N THR A 168 -4.13 -3.24 13.48
CA THR A 168 -4.79 -4.30 14.25
C THR A 168 -4.39 -5.69 13.77
N LEU A 169 -4.35 -5.91 12.46
CA LEU A 169 -3.91 -7.20 11.90
C LEU A 169 -2.42 -7.43 12.16
N SER A 170 -1.58 -6.42 11.97
CA SER A 170 -0.14 -6.54 12.17
C SER A 170 0.21 -6.85 13.61
N ILE A 171 -0.38 -6.14 14.59
CA ILE A 171 -0.12 -6.40 16.01
C ILE A 171 -0.66 -7.78 16.42
N PHE A 172 -1.83 -8.17 15.92
CA PHE A 172 -2.39 -9.48 16.20
C PHE A 172 -1.45 -10.59 15.75
N PHE A 173 -0.96 -10.58 14.52
CA PHE A 173 -0.03 -11.61 14.06
C PHE A 173 1.36 -11.47 14.69
N ALA A 174 1.83 -10.25 14.99
CA ALA A 174 3.11 -10.04 15.67
C ALA A 174 3.14 -10.72 17.04
N THR A 175 2.04 -10.72 17.80
CA THR A 175 2.01 -11.39 19.11
C THR A 175 2.21 -12.91 19.05
N PHE A 176 2.00 -13.54 17.90
CA PHE A 176 2.19 -14.99 17.71
C PHE A 176 3.48 -15.35 16.99
N LEU A 177 4.01 -14.44 16.16
CA LEU A 177 5.10 -14.75 15.22
C LEU A 177 6.40 -14.01 15.53
N GLU A 178 6.36 -12.96 16.36
CA GLU A 178 7.52 -12.11 16.67
C GLU A 178 7.65 -11.86 18.17
N GLU A 179 8.86 -11.60 18.63
CA GLU A 179 9.13 -11.14 19.98
C GLU A 179 8.97 -9.60 20.05
N ILE A 180 7.89 -9.13 20.70
CA ILE A 180 7.61 -7.70 20.83
C ILE A 180 8.37 -7.13 22.04
N VAL A 181 9.44 -6.37 21.76
CA VAL A 181 10.26 -5.73 22.81
C VAL A 181 10.18 -4.21 22.64
N ILE A 182 9.56 -3.54 23.62
CA ILE A 182 9.32 -2.08 23.55
C ILE A 182 10.61 -1.28 23.38
N THR A 183 11.70 -1.67 24.06
CA THR A 183 12.99 -0.97 23.92
C THR A 183 13.55 -1.05 22.50
N LYS A 184 13.39 -2.18 21.81
CA LYS A 184 13.76 -2.34 20.40
C LYS A 184 12.90 -1.48 19.47
N ILE A 185 11.60 -1.36 19.73
CA ILE A 185 10.71 -0.46 18.99
C ILE A 185 11.15 1.00 19.17
N LEU A 186 11.52 1.39 20.38
CA LEU A 186 12.00 2.74 20.65
C LEU A 186 13.36 3.04 19.97
N MET A 187 14.20 2.04 19.72
CA MET A 187 15.43 2.23 18.92
C MET A 187 15.13 2.59 17.46
N GLU A 188 14.01 2.13 16.93
CA GLU A 188 13.57 2.39 15.55
C GLU A 188 12.61 3.59 15.42
N TYR A 189 12.48 4.42 16.46
CA TYR A 189 11.47 5.48 16.53
C TYR A 189 11.50 6.43 15.32
N SER A 190 12.67 6.81 14.85
CA SER A 190 12.81 7.75 13.73
C SER A 190 12.29 7.14 12.42
N SER A 191 12.62 5.90 12.13
CA SER A 191 12.13 5.15 10.98
C SER A 191 10.62 4.94 11.05
N ILE A 192 10.11 4.61 12.24
CA ILE A 192 8.68 4.42 12.50
C ILE A 192 7.91 5.73 12.32
N LEU A 193 8.41 6.84 12.88
CA LEU A 193 7.76 8.16 12.73
C LEU A 193 7.78 8.62 11.27
N TYR A 194 8.93 8.52 10.61
CA TYR A 194 9.05 8.88 9.19
C TYR A 194 8.08 8.06 8.33
N ALA A 195 8.14 6.73 8.42
CA ALA A 195 7.26 5.86 7.64
C ALA A 195 5.79 5.99 8.06
N GLY A 196 5.49 6.18 9.34
CA GLY A 196 4.14 6.31 9.86
C GLY A 196 3.47 7.60 9.42
N VAL A 197 4.13 8.74 9.58
CA VAL A 197 3.55 10.04 9.22
C VAL A 197 3.52 10.22 7.70
N LEU A 198 4.65 10.03 7.01
CA LEU A 198 4.73 10.33 5.59
C LEU A 198 4.10 9.25 4.72
N SER A 199 4.45 7.98 4.91
CA SER A 199 3.89 6.88 4.12
C SER A 199 2.51 6.45 4.64
N GLY A 200 2.41 6.02 5.90
CA GLY A 200 1.17 5.53 6.50
C GLY A 200 0.07 6.58 6.62
N GLY A 201 0.45 7.84 6.85
CA GLY A 201 -0.48 8.97 6.97
C GLY A 201 -0.69 9.72 5.66
N ILE A 202 0.30 10.52 5.26
CA ILE A 202 0.14 11.48 4.16
C ILE A 202 -0.02 10.78 2.81
N ALA A 203 0.88 9.86 2.44
CA ALA A 203 0.86 9.25 1.11
C ALA A 203 -0.43 8.45 0.85
N PHE A 204 -0.87 7.61 1.79
CA PHE A 204 -2.14 6.88 1.62
C PHE A 204 -3.36 7.80 1.63
N THR A 205 -3.33 8.92 2.35
CA THR A 205 -4.40 9.91 2.27
C THR A 205 -4.45 10.57 0.90
N LEU A 206 -3.29 10.98 0.35
CA LEU A 206 -3.19 11.54 -1.00
C LEU A 206 -3.61 10.51 -2.06
N GLN A 207 -3.28 9.24 -1.87
CA GLN A 207 -3.74 8.15 -2.73
C GLN A 207 -5.28 8.09 -2.78
N MET A 208 -5.97 8.18 -1.63
CA MET A 208 -7.43 8.18 -1.61
C MET A 208 -8.02 9.38 -2.36
N PHE A 209 -7.43 10.58 -2.21
CA PHE A 209 -7.84 11.75 -2.98
C PHE A 209 -7.62 11.58 -4.49
N ALA A 210 -6.48 11.04 -4.90
CA ALA A 210 -6.16 10.79 -6.30
C ALA A 210 -7.16 9.80 -6.92
N GLN A 211 -7.39 8.67 -6.26
CA GLN A 211 -8.28 7.62 -6.72
C GLN A 211 -9.77 8.00 -6.72
N LYS A 212 -10.15 9.10 -6.10
CA LYS A 212 -11.48 9.68 -6.27
C LYS A 212 -11.71 10.25 -7.68
N ASN A 213 -10.63 10.68 -8.35
CA ASN A 213 -10.71 11.42 -9.61
C ASN A 213 -10.03 10.70 -10.79
N ILE A 214 -9.31 9.62 -10.52
CA ILE A 214 -8.51 8.87 -11.50
C ILE A 214 -8.89 7.40 -11.39
N GLU A 215 -9.15 6.75 -12.53
CA GLU A 215 -9.40 5.31 -12.60
C GLU A 215 -8.18 4.49 -12.12
N GLU A 216 -8.42 3.26 -11.70
CA GLU A 216 -7.44 2.41 -11.03
C GLU A 216 -6.21 2.11 -11.91
N THR A 217 -6.40 1.89 -13.21
CA THR A 217 -5.27 1.55 -14.10
C THR A 217 -4.35 2.72 -14.37
N PRO A 218 -4.82 3.94 -14.75
CA PRO A 218 -3.96 5.13 -14.80
C PRO A 218 -3.31 5.45 -13.46
N ALA A 219 -4.03 5.28 -12.35
CA ALA A 219 -3.47 5.49 -11.02
C ALA A 219 -2.29 4.55 -10.75
N ALA A 220 -2.40 3.26 -11.08
CA ALA A 220 -1.31 2.30 -10.93
C ALA A 220 -0.06 2.71 -11.72
N ILE A 221 -0.22 3.19 -12.96
CA ILE A 221 0.90 3.68 -13.78
C ILE A 221 1.58 4.88 -13.11
N ILE A 222 0.80 5.84 -12.57
CA ILE A 222 1.34 7.01 -11.89
C ILE A 222 2.08 6.61 -10.62
N TYR A 223 1.56 5.67 -9.84
CA TYR A 223 2.21 5.21 -8.61
C TYR A 223 3.54 4.51 -8.88
N SER A 224 3.74 3.89 -10.03
CA SER A 224 5.03 3.28 -10.39
C SER A 224 6.18 4.29 -10.51
N LEU A 225 5.89 5.59 -10.62
CA LEU A 225 6.88 6.65 -10.52
C LEU A 225 7.54 6.73 -9.14
N GLU A 226 6.97 6.03 -8.14
CA GLU A 226 7.61 5.88 -6.81
C GLU A 226 9.06 5.40 -6.94
N GLY A 227 9.33 4.43 -7.82
CA GLY A 227 10.67 3.94 -8.08
C GLY A 227 11.63 5.03 -8.60
N VAL A 228 11.14 5.92 -9.46
CA VAL A 228 11.92 7.05 -9.98
C VAL A 228 12.26 8.04 -8.86
N PHE A 229 11.27 8.43 -8.07
CA PHE A 229 11.48 9.35 -6.96
C PHE A 229 12.35 8.75 -5.85
N ALA A 230 12.21 7.46 -5.58
CA ALA A 230 13.07 6.76 -4.62
C ALA A 230 14.53 6.76 -5.07
N THR A 231 14.79 6.54 -6.37
CA THR A 231 16.14 6.59 -6.95
C THR A 231 16.74 7.99 -6.84
N ILE A 232 15.98 9.04 -7.19
CA ILE A 232 16.43 10.44 -7.08
C ILE A 232 16.74 10.82 -5.63
N ALA A 233 15.88 10.39 -4.68
CA ALA A 233 16.07 10.70 -3.27
C ALA A 233 17.22 9.92 -2.63
N GLY A 234 17.59 8.76 -3.19
CA GLY A 234 18.69 7.93 -2.73
C GLY A 234 20.06 8.34 -3.29
N TRP A 235 20.06 9.23 -4.27
CA TRP A 235 21.26 9.75 -4.93
C TRP A 235 21.81 10.97 -4.18
#